data_39f0368bec649ac4856b5c4e6549d033
#
_entry.id   39f0368bec649ac4856b5c4e6549d033
#
_cell.length_a   1.000
_cell.length_b   1.000
_cell.length_c   1.000
_cell.angle_alpha   90.00
_cell.angle_beta   90.00
_cell.angle_gamma   90.00
#
_symmetry.space_group_name_H-M   'P 1'
#
loop_
_entity.id
_entity.type
_entity.pdbx_description
1 polymer ?
#
loop_
_entity_poly.entity_id
_entity_poly.type
_entity_poly.pdbx_seq_one_letter_code
_entity_poly.pdbx_strand_id
1 'polypeptide(L)'
;MKKNIAIVSLLAVSIKSALAGPVSPENSLPKDTTKVIDIEEVVVIATPKENNRLRQQATSSTSFSQSAMRNNSVTSVKSLSALVPNLFIPDYGSKLTTSVYIRGIGSRINTPAVGLYVDNIPFIDKSAFDFNYSDIERIDVMRGPQGTLYGRNTMGGLIRVFTKSPFTYQGTDLRLGAATYNNYNASLTHYHRISNQFAFSVGLFYDHKGGFFKNDFNGKRIDTDNEFGGRIRAIYLPTENLKLDFTVNYEYTNQGGYPYAYTGKVKGEEDRADYIGRISYDNACGYKRNLLNTGLNLEYQADNFI
;
A
#
# COMPACT_ATOMS: atom_id res chain seq x y z
N MET A 1 35.70 3.33 -3.68
CA MET A 1 34.51 2.56 -3.19
C MET A 1 34.57 2.13 -1.73
N LYS A 2 35.70 2.14 -1.02
CA LYS A 2 35.82 1.69 0.39
C LYS A 2 35.47 2.75 1.45
N LYS A 3 35.44 4.04 1.11
CA LYS A 3 35.16 5.12 2.08
C LYS A 3 33.69 5.32 2.43
N ASN A 4 32.77 4.93 1.57
CA ASN A 4 31.33 5.18 1.80
C ASN A 4 30.66 4.10 2.68
N ILE A 5 31.27 2.91 2.77
CA ILE A 5 30.74 1.81 3.62
C ILE A 5 30.98 2.09 5.09
N ALA A 6 32.08 2.79 5.43
CA ALA A 6 32.41 3.14 6.82
C ALA A 6 31.45 4.18 7.42
N ILE A 7 30.90 5.10 6.60
CA ILE A 7 29.98 6.14 7.08
C ILE A 7 28.60 5.55 7.40
N VAL A 8 28.13 4.59 6.60
CA VAL A 8 26.84 3.92 6.84
C VAL A 8 26.89 3.04 8.08
N SER A 9 28.02 2.38 8.35
CA SER A 9 28.18 1.57 9.57
C SER A 9 28.26 2.42 10.85
N LEU A 10 28.82 3.63 10.76
CA LEU A 10 28.91 4.54 11.92
C LEU A 10 27.54 5.13 12.30
N LEU A 11 26.67 5.42 11.30
CA LEU A 11 25.30 5.88 11.55
C LEU A 11 24.43 4.79 12.20
N ALA A 12 24.61 3.53 11.81
CA ALA A 12 23.86 2.41 12.39
C ALA A 12 24.23 2.14 13.86
N VAL A 13 25.47 2.40 14.26
CA VAL A 13 25.91 2.24 15.65
C VAL A 13 25.41 3.38 16.54
N SER A 14 25.32 4.61 16.02
CA SER A 14 24.84 5.77 16.78
C SER A 14 23.35 5.70 17.14
N ILE A 15 22.54 5.03 16.33
CA ILE A 15 21.09 4.87 16.58
C ILE A 15 20.81 3.84 17.67
N LYS A 16 21.67 2.83 17.85
CA LYS A 16 21.50 1.81 18.90
C LYS A 16 21.74 2.34 20.32
N SER A 17 22.55 3.37 20.49
CA SER A 17 22.86 3.93 21.81
C SER A 17 21.82 4.93 22.33
N ALA A 18 20.93 5.45 21.45
CA ALA A 18 19.89 6.42 21.84
C ALA A 18 18.57 5.77 22.30
N LEU A 19 18.42 4.44 22.17
CA LEU A 19 17.18 3.71 22.44
C LEU A 19 17.22 2.80 23.67
N ALA A 20 18.34 2.73 24.38
CA ALA A 20 18.46 1.95 25.61
C ALA A 20 18.30 2.88 26.84
N GLY A 21 17.07 3.20 27.20
CA GLY A 21 16.75 3.77 28.51
C GLY A 21 16.76 2.69 29.60
N PRO A 22 17.07 3.03 30.87
CA PRO A 22 17.18 2.06 31.94
C PRO A 22 15.83 1.43 32.27
N VAL A 23 15.80 0.11 32.29
CA VAL A 23 14.68 -0.67 32.81
C VAL A 23 14.67 -0.52 34.33
N SER A 24 13.66 0.14 34.88
CA SER A 24 13.39 0.16 36.33
C SER A 24 12.51 -1.02 36.72
N PRO A 25 12.71 -1.58 37.92
CA PRO A 25 12.01 -2.79 38.34
C PRO A 25 10.54 -2.51 38.67
N GLU A 26 9.79 -3.55 38.44
CA GLU A 26 8.41 -3.84 38.71
C GLU A 26 7.86 -3.22 40.02
N ASN A 27 6.88 -2.32 39.89
CA ASN A 27 5.97 -1.98 40.94
C ASN A 27 4.58 -2.44 40.56
N SER A 28 4.09 -3.41 41.30
CA SER A 28 2.73 -3.92 41.21
C SER A 28 1.70 -2.81 41.50
N LEU A 29 1.02 -2.36 40.45
CA LEU A 29 -0.10 -1.44 40.54
C LEU A 29 -1.38 -2.20 40.92
N PRO A 30 -2.26 -1.60 41.71
CA PRO A 30 -3.53 -2.23 42.12
C PRO A 30 -4.43 -2.43 40.90
N LYS A 31 -5.12 -3.56 40.90
CA LYS A 31 -6.13 -3.93 39.91
C LYS A 31 -7.27 -2.90 39.93
N ASP A 32 -7.16 -1.87 39.14
CA ASP A 32 -8.25 -0.96 38.86
C ASP A 32 -9.11 -1.58 37.76
N THR A 33 -10.31 -2.00 38.19
CA THR A 33 -11.36 -2.52 37.30
C THR A 33 -12.06 -1.39 36.57
N THR A 34 -11.30 -0.55 35.88
CA THR A 34 -11.87 0.27 34.83
C THR A 34 -12.12 -0.64 33.62
N LYS A 35 -13.38 -0.76 33.25
CA LYS A 35 -13.79 -1.37 31.98
C LYS A 35 -12.92 -0.78 30.89
N VAL A 36 -11.96 -1.54 30.44
CA VAL A 36 -11.30 -1.26 29.16
C VAL A 36 -12.41 -1.43 28.13
N ILE A 37 -12.95 -0.32 27.67
CA ILE A 37 -13.83 -0.32 26.51
C ILE A 37 -12.92 -0.71 25.34
N ASP A 38 -13.10 -1.93 24.89
CA ASP A 38 -12.35 -2.46 23.77
C ASP A 38 -12.78 -1.68 22.53
N ILE A 39 -11.94 -0.73 22.11
CA ILE A 39 -12.19 0.17 20.98
C ILE A 39 -12.25 -0.61 19.65
N GLU A 40 -11.87 -1.88 19.65
CA GLU A 40 -12.07 -2.77 18.49
C GLU A 40 -13.54 -2.92 18.10
N GLU A 41 -14.47 -2.70 19.02
CA GLU A 41 -15.92 -2.85 18.77
C GLU A 41 -16.55 -1.62 18.09
N VAL A 42 -15.89 -0.46 18.12
CA VAL A 42 -16.40 0.79 17.50
C VAL A 42 -16.16 0.85 15.98
N VAL A 43 -15.41 -0.07 15.41
CA VAL A 43 -15.02 -0.09 13.98
C VAL A 43 -16.15 -0.58 13.06
N VAL A 44 -17.35 -0.79 13.52
CA VAL A 44 -18.23 -1.77 12.89
C VAL A 44 -19.36 -1.23 12.04
N ILE A 45 -19.56 0.07 11.97
CA ILE A 45 -20.80 0.58 11.33
C ILE A 45 -20.74 0.62 9.81
N ALA A 46 -19.56 0.64 9.21
CA ALA A 46 -19.45 0.79 7.75
C ALA A 46 -19.86 -0.45 6.95
N THR A 47 -19.91 -1.63 7.57
CA THR A 47 -20.41 -2.83 6.89
C THR A 47 -21.03 -3.82 7.88
N PRO A 48 -22.33 -4.08 7.80
CA PRO A 48 -23.00 -5.10 8.63
C PRO A 48 -22.37 -6.49 8.55
N LYS A 49 -21.44 -6.70 7.61
CA LYS A 49 -20.72 -7.95 7.37
C LYS A 49 -19.33 -7.99 8.00
N GLU A 50 -18.80 -6.91 8.53
CA GLU A 50 -17.47 -6.93 9.16
C GLU A 50 -17.44 -7.67 10.49
N ASN A 51 -18.56 -7.65 11.22
CA ASN A 51 -18.73 -8.42 12.47
C ASN A 51 -18.83 -9.92 12.26
N ASN A 52 -19.21 -10.35 11.05
CA ASN A 52 -19.15 -11.75 10.72
C ASN A 52 -17.75 -12.06 10.20
N ARG A 53 -17.11 -13.06 10.78
CA ARG A 53 -15.82 -13.55 10.29
C ARG A 53 -15.89 -13.68 8.77
N LEU A 54 -14.90 -13.17 8.04
CA LEU A 54 -14.87 -13.20 6.57
C LEU A 54 -15.23 -14.58 5.98
N ARG A 55 -14.94 -15.66 6.71
CA ARG A 55 -15.29 -17.04 6.36
C ARG A 55 -16.80 -17.35 6.40
N GLN A 56 -17.59 -16.55 7.11
CA GLN A 56 -19.05 -16.72 7.20
C GLN A 56 -19.79 -15.90 6.16
N GLN A 57 -19.09 -15.05 5.41
CA GLN A 57 -19.71 -14.29 4.33
C GLN A 57 -19.94 -15.21 3.12
N ALA A 58 -21.04 -15.00 2.42
CA ALA A 58 -21.37 -15.71 1.17
C ALA A 58 -20.38 -15.36 0.03
N THR A 59 -19.56 -14.32 0.20
CA THR A 59 -18.59 -13.87 -0.79
C THR A 59 -17.24 -14.57 -0.57
N SER A 60 -16.69 -15.12 -1.64
CA SER A 60 -15.33 -15.69 -1.62
C SER A 60 -14.30 -14.61 -1.33
N SER A 61 -13.63 -14.68 -0.20
CA SER A 61 -12.64 -13.69 0.23
C SER A 61 -11.33 -14.34 0.64
N THR A 62 -10.24 -13.58 0.55
CA THR A 62 -8.92 -13.94 1.09
C THR A 62 -8.41 -12.75 1.88
N SER A 63 -7.99 -12.99 3.13
CA SER A 63 -7.46 -11.95 4.01
C SER A 63 -6.00 -12.23 4.35
N PHE A 64 -5.19 -11.20 4.32
CA PHE A 64 -3.78 -11.22 4.71
C PHE A 64 -3.55 -10.30 5.90
N SER A 65 -3.13 -10.86 7.02
CA SER A 65 -2.64 -10.10 8.15
C SER A 65 -1.22 -9.56 7.88
N GLN A 66 -0.75 -8.61 8.68
CA GLN A 66 0.59 -8.07 8.57
C GLN A 66 1.67 -9.17 8.67
N SER A 67 1.49 -10.16 9.54
CA SER A 67 2.42 -11.30 9.66
C SER A 67 2.44 -12.16 8.41
N ALA A 68 1.27 -12.45 7.83
CA ALA A 68 1.17 -13.22 6.60
C ALA A 68 1.83 -12.48 5.41
N MET A 69 1.65 -11.16 5.32
CA MET A 69 2.30 -10.34 4.29
C MET A 69 3.83 -10.35 4.44
N ARG A 70 4.35 -10.23 5.67
CA ARG A 70 5.81 -10.28 5.92
C ARG A 70 6.39 -11.65 5.54
N ASN A 71 5.76 -12.74 5.99
CA ASN A 71 6.24 -14.10 5.75
C ASN A 71 6.24 -14.45 4.25
N ASN A 72 5.35 -13.86 3.47
CA ASN A 72 5.27 -14.06 2.02
C ASN A 72 5.95 -12.94 1.21
N SER A 73 6.70 -12.05 1.87
CA SER A 73 7.42 -10.95 1.20
C SER A 73 6.51 -10.09 0.31
N VAL A 74 5.27 -9.84 0.74
CA VAL A 74 4.33 -8.97 0.03
C VAL A 74 4.76 -7.52 0.23
N THR A 75 5.33 -6.93 -0.81
CA THR A 75 5.83 -5.55 -0.81
C THR A 75 4.91 -4.59 -1.54
N SER A 76 4.01 -5.11 -2.38
CA SER A 76 3.06 -4.30 -3.15
C SER A 76 1.76 -5.07 -3.36
N VAL A 77 0.71 -4.37 -3.80
CA VAL A 77 -0.56 -5.00 -4.19
C VAL A 77 -0.37 -5.99 -5.35
N LYS A 78 0.59 -5.74 -6.24
CA LYS A 78 0.94 -6.66 -7.34
C LYS A 78 1.39 -8.04 -6.82
N SER A 79 2.12 -8.09 -5.71
CA SER A 79 2.58 -9.34 -5.11
C SER A 79 1.43 -10.26 -4.68
N LEU A 80 0.25 -9.71 -4.42
CA LEU A 80 -0.94 -10.50 -4.07
C LEU A 80 -1.39 -11.41 -5.22
N SER A 81 -1.05 -11.07 -6.47
CA SER A 81 -1.39 -11.88 -7.64
C SER A 81 -0.86 -13.32 -7.55
N ALA A 82 0.28 -13.52 -6.88
CA ALA A 82 0.86 -14.85 -6.67
C ALA A 82 0.20 -15.64 -5.53
N LEU A 83 -0.54 -14.96 -4.63
CA LEU A 83 -1.04 -15.55 -3.39
C LEU A 83 -2.56 -15.72 -3.38
N VAL A 84 -3.28 -14.89 -4.14
CA VAL A 84 -4.75 -14.90 -4.18
C VAL A 84 -5.24 -15.67 -5.40
N PRO A 85 -5.97 -16.78 -5.23
CA PRO A 85 -6.53 -17.51 -6.35
C PRO A 85 -7.46 -16.62 -7.20
N ASN A 86 -7.31 -16.69 -8.53
CA ASN A 86 -8.08 -15.93 -9.50
C ASN A 86 -7.91 -14.40 -9.43
N LEU A 87 -6.91 -13.90 -8.73
CA LEU A 87 -6.44 -12.51 -8.83
C LEU A 87 -5.26 -12.47 -9.81
N PHE A 88 -5.32 -11.59 -10.78
CA PHE A 88 -4.23 -11.38 -11.73
C PHE A 88 -3.95 -9.88 -11.87
N ILE A 89 -2.73 -9.48 -11.54
CA ILE A 89 -2.28 -8.09 -11.65
C ILE A 89 -1.01 -8.11 -12.51
N PRO A 90 -1.15 -7.97 -13.84
CA PRO A 90 0.00 -7.95 -14.73
C PRO A 90 0.85 -6.71 -14.53
N ASP A 91 2.15 -6.86 -14.65
CA ASP A 91 3.07 -5.74 -14.71
C ASP A 91 3.33 -5.37 -16.18
N TYR A 92 2.88 -4.20 -16.58
CA TYR A 92 3.12 -3.65 -17.92
C TYR A 92 4.29 -2.66 -17.94
N GLY A 93 5.12 -2.65 -16.90
CA GLY A 93 6.30 -1.80 -16.80
C GLY A 93 6.01 -0.34 -16.43
N SER A 94 4.78 0.02 -16.12
CA SER A 94 4.42 1.37 -15.64
C SER A 94 3.21 1.37 -14.74
N LYS A 95 3.22 2.23 -13.73
CA LYS A 95 2.08 2.50 -12.87
C LYS A 95 0.85 3.04 -13.62
N LEU A 96 1.07 3.78 -14.72
CA LEU A 96 -0.01 4.27 -15.57
C LEU A 96 -0.91 3.15 -16.09
N THR A 97 -0.32 2.00 -16.38
CA THR A 97 -1.02 0.86 -17.01
C THR A 97 -1.42 -0.22 -16.02
N THR A 98 -1.41 0.05 -14.73
CA THR A 98 -1.84 -0.90 -13.70
C THR A 98 -3.25 -1.40 -14.01
N SER A 99 -3.41 -2.72 -13.99
CA SER A 99 -4.68 -3.38 -14.27
C SER A 99 -4.88 -4.50 -13.28
N VAL A 100 -6.10 -4.65 -12.79
CA VAL A 100 -6.46 -5.69 -11.83
C VAL A 100 -7.60 -6.52 -12.40
N TYR A 101 -7.43 -7.84 -12.39
CA TYR A 101 -8.41 -8.79 -12.86
C TYR A 101 -8.76 -9.76 -11.73
N ILE A 102 -10.04 -9.99 -11.49
CA ILE A 102 -10.54 -11.02 -10.60
C ILE A 102 -11.47 -11.93 -11.39
N ARG A 103 -11.17 -13.23 -11.44
CA ARG A 103 -11.93 -14.21 -12.23
C ARG A 103 -12.04 -13.81 -13.71
N GLY A 104 -11.01 -13.19 -14.27
CA GLY A 104 -11.01 -12.68 -15.64
C GLY A 104 -11.73 -11.34 -15.85
N ILE A 105 -12.45 -10.84 -14.85
CA ILE A 105 -13.13 -9.54 -14.93
C ILE A 105 -12.17 -8.45 -14.50
N GLY A 106 -11.84 -7.56 -15.40
CA GLY A 106 -10.89 -6.45 -15.18
C GLY A 106 -10.93 -5.48 -16.34
N SER A 107 -10.11 -4.43 -16.28
CA SER A 107 -9.99 -3.43 -17.34
C SER A 107 -8.54 -2.99 -17.48
N ARG A 108 -8.01 -3.09 -18.70
CA ARG A 108 -6.70 -2.54 -19.05
C ARG A 108 -6.79 -1.06 -19.41
N ILE A 109 -7.87 -0.66 -20.06
CA ILE A 109 -8.13 0.70 -20.53
C ILE A 109 -9.40 1.18 -19.84
N ASN A 110 -9.58 2.48 -19.66
CA ASN A 110 -10.71 3.10 -18.98
C ASN A 110 -10.76 2.84 -17.47
N THR A 111 -11.96 2.90 -16.91
CA THR A 111 -12.20 2.76 -15.47
C THR A 111 -11.94 1.34 -14.97
N PRO A 112 -11.44 1.14 -13.74
CA PRO A 112 -11.23 -0.18 -13.17
C PRO A 112 -12.57 -0.92 -13.01
N ALA A 113 -12.53 -2.26 -13.14
CA ALA A 113 -13.66 -3.14 -12.84
C ALA A 113 -13.54 -3.79 -11.47
N VAL A 114 -12.39 -3.63 -10.81
CA VAL A 114 -12.10 -4.05 -9.44
C VAL A 114 -11.89 -2.81 -8.61
N GLY A 115 -12.58 -2.69 -7.48
CA GLY A 115 -12.46 -1.55 -6.57
C GLY A 115 -11.21 -1.65 -5.69
N LEU A 116 -10.65 -0.50 -5.33
CA LEU A 116 -9.64 -0.38 -4.29
C LEU A 116 -10.12 0.62 -3.24
N TYR A 117 -10.12 0.19 -1.99
CA TYR A 117 -10.46 1.00 -0.83
C TYR A 117 -9.33 0.93 0.19
N VAL A 118 -8.89 2.07 0.67
CA VAL A 118 -7.92 2.17 1.75
C VAL A 118 -8.58 2.89 2.91
N ASP A 119 -8.72 2.22 4.06
CA ASP A 119 -9.47 2.70 5.22
C ASP A 119 -10.85 3.26 4.84
N ASN A 120 -11.60 2.50 4.03
CA ASN A 120 -12.91 2.84 3.49
C ASN A 120 -12.96 4.04 2.51
N ILE A 121 -11.81 4.61 2.13
CA ILE A 121 -11.72 5.66 1.12
C ILE A 121 -11.48 5.04 -0.25
N PRO A 122 -12.34 5.28 -1.26
CA PRO A 122 -12.17 4.71 -2.59
C PRO A 122 -11.02 5.37 -3.36
N PHE A 123 -10.22 4.55 -4.02
CA PHE A 123 -9.26 4.97 -5.03
C PHE A 123 -9.87 4.77 -6.40
N ILE A 124 -10.14 5.87 -7.09
CA ILE A 124 -10.97 5.87 -8.30
C ILE A 124 -10.15 5.56 -9.54
N ASP A 125 -8.91 6.04 -9.58
CA ASP A 125 -8.01 5.86 -10.72
C ASP A 125 -7.20 4.57 -10.57
N LYS A 126 -7.11 3.79 -11.64
CA LYS A 126 -6.35 2.53 -11.65
C LYS A 126 -4.85 2.72 -11.45
N SER A 127 -4.29 3.86 -11.87
CA SER A 127 -2.88 4.16 -11.64
C SER A 127 -2.54 4.26 -10.16
N ALA A 128 -3.54 4.53 -9.33
CA ALA A 128 -3.42 4.58 -7.88
C ALA A 128 -3.40 3.20 -7.19
N PHE A 129 -3.62 2.10 -7.94
CA PHE A 129 -3.61 0.75 -7.37
C PHE A 129 -2.20 0.22 -7.08
N ASP A 130 -1.18 0.82 -7.66
CA ASP A 130 0.21 0.52 -7.37
C ASP A 130 0.76 1.58 -6.42
N PHE A 131 0.68 1.32 -5.13
CA PHE A 131 1.10 2.22 -4.06
C PHE A 131 1.98 1.50 -3.05
N ASN A 132 2.81 2.26 -2.36
CA ASN A 132 3.69 1.79 -1.30
C ASN A 132 3.15 2.27 0.05
N TYR A 133 2.50 1.39 0.81
CA TYR A 133 2.15 1.65 2.20
C TYR A 133 2.97 0.77 3.14
N SER A 134 3.66 1.41 4.06
CA SER A 134 4.46 0.73 5.08
C SER A 134 3.64 0.32 6.30
N ASP A 135 2.46 0.89 6.46
CA ASP A 135 1.63 0.84 7.65
C ASP A 135 0.40 -0.09 7.51
N ILE A 136 0.41 -0.97 6.52
CA ILE A 136 -0.69 -1.91 6.29
C ILE A 136 -0.80 -2.90 7.44
N GLU A 137 -1.99 -3.01 8.01
CA GLU A 137 -2.36 -3.99 9.00
C GLU A 137 -2.96 -5.25 8.36
N ARG A 138 -3.90 -5.05 7.43
CA ARG A 138 -4.62 -6.12 6.75
C ARG A 138 -5.00 -5.75 5.33
N ILE A 139 -5.01 -6.74 4.46
CA ILE A 139 -5.57 -6.64 3.11
C ILE A 139 -6.61 -7.73 2.93
N ASP A 140 -7.82 -7.34 2.51
CA ASP A 140 -8.89 -8.24 2.16
C ASP A 140 -9.16 -8.17 0.66
N VAL A 141 -9.17 -9.31 0.00
CA VAL A 141 -9.53 -9.44 -1.42
C VAL A 141 -10.84 -10.19 -1.53
N MET A 142 -11.89 -9.48 -1.92
CA MET A 142 -13.23 -10.04 -2.15
C MET A 142 -13.42 -10.32 -3.64
N ARG A 143 -13.73 -11.57 -3.98
CA ARG A 143 -13.81 -12.06 -5.35
C ARG A 143 -15.26 -12.26 -5.76
N GLY A 144 -15.75 -11.37 -6.59
CA GLY A 144 -17.12 -11.31 -7.09
C GLY A 144 -17.74 -9.93 -6.90
N PRO A 145 -18.90 -9.68 -7.51
CA PRO A 145 -19.54 -8.37 -7.51
C PRO A 145 -19.80 -7.83 -6.10
N GLN A 146 -19.43 -6.58 -5.85
CA GLN A 146 -19.64 -5.87 -4.60
C GLN A 146 -20.39 -4.53 -4.80
N GLY A 147 -21.05 -4.36 -5.94
CA GLY A 147 -21.67 -3.09 -6.36
C GLY A 147 -22.76 -2.57 -5.42
N THR A 148 -23.47 -3.45 -4.72
CA THR A 148 -24.56 -3.06 -3.80
C THR A 148 -24.05 -2.30 -2.56
N LEU A 149 -22.83 -2.60 -2.09
CA LEU A 149 -22.25 -1.98 -0.89
C LEU A 149 -21.20 -0.91 -1.23
N TYR A 150 -20.43 -1.15 -2.30
CA TYR A 150 -19.26 -0.32 -2.65
C TYR A 150 -19.46 0.46 -3.96
N GLY A 151 -20.62 0.33 -4.61
CA GLY A 151 -20.98 1.10 -5.79
C GLY A 151 -20.13 0.77 -7.02
N ARG A 152 -19.74 1.80 -7.78
CA ARG A 152 -19.05 1.66 -9.07
C ARG A 152 -17.69 0.98 -8.95
N ASN A 153 -17.21 0.45 -10.07
CA ASN A 153 -15.88 -0.16 -10.23
C ASN A 153 -15.66 -1.44 -9.41
N THR A 154 -16.71 -2.10 -8.92
CA THR A 154 -16.60 -3.30 -8.06
C THR A 154 -17.31 -4.51 -8.66
N MET A 155 -17.39 -4.57 -10.01
CA MET A 155 -18.06 -5.64 -10.73
C MET A 155 -17.28 -6.96 -10.66
N GLY A 156 -15.93 -6.92 -10.77
CA GLY A 156 -15.08 -8.10 -10.67
C GLY A 156 -14.77 -8.48 -9.22
N GLY A 157 -14.74 -7.50 -8.33
CA GLY A 157 -14.38 -7.66 -6.93
C GLY A 157 -13.90 -6.39 -6.27
N LEU A 158 -13.31 -6.57 -5.09
CA LEU A 158 -12.87 -5.46 -4.26
C LEU A 158 -11.58 -5.83 -3.50
N ILE A 159 -10.62 -4.93 -3.49
CA ILE A 159 -9.45 -4.97 -2.62
C ILE A 159 -9.63 -3.91 -1.54
N ARG A 160 -9.60 -4.34 -0.27
CA ARG A 160 -9.65 -3.45 0.89
C ARG A 160 -8.33 -3.50 1.62
N VAL A 161 -7.76 -2.36 1.86
CA VAL A 161 -6.53 -2.18 2.62
C VAL A 161 -6.88 -1.46 3.91
N PHE A 162 -6.47 -2.04 5.01
CA PHE A 162 -6.60 -1.42 6.33
C PHE A 162 -5.21 -1.09 6.84
N THR A 163 -5.06 0.12 7.33
CA THR A 163 -3.83 0.55 7.97
C THR A 163 -3.97 0.50 9.48
N LYS A 164 -2.84 0.43 10.19
CA LYS A 164 -2.82 0.40 11.64
C LYS A 164 -3.55 1.60 12.24
N SER A 165 -4.42 1.33 13.21
CA SER A 165 -5.11 2.38 13.93
C SER A 165 -4.18 3.03 14.96
N PRO A 166 -4.07 4.39 15.00
CA PRO A 166 -3.30 5.07 16.03
C PRO A 166 -3.92 5.00 17.43
N PHE A 167 -5.14 4.45 17.59
CA PHE A 167 -5.71 4.15 18.88
C PHE A 167 -5.21 2.85 19.46
N THR A 168 -5.03 1.82 18.63
CA THR A 168 -4.63 0.48 19.06
C THR A 168 -3.14 0.27 19.01
N TYR A 169 -2.45 0.97 18.11
CA TYR A 169 -1.01 0.85 17.94
C TYR A 169 -0.32 2.20 18.21
N GLN A 170 0.71 2.18 19.07
CA GLN A 170 1.50 3.33 19.48
C GLN A 170 2.97 3.08 19.16
N GLY A 171 3.69 4.12 18.81
CA GLY A 171 5.13 4.03 18.56
C GLY A 171 5.56 4.46 17.18
N THR A 172 6.76 4.07 16.80
CA THR A 172 7.37 4.44 15.52
C THR A 172 7.86 3.20 14.79
N ASP A 173 7.37 3.00 13.58
CA ASP A 173 7.84 1.98 12.66
C ASP A 173 8.87 2.58 11.71
N LEU A 174 10.08 2.07 11.72
CA LEU A 174 11.13 2.41 10.77
C LEU A 174 11.47 1.17 9.95
N ARG A 175 11.49 1.31 8.63
CA ARG A 175 11.96 0.28 7.71
C ARG A 175 13.00 0.88 6.78
N LEU A 176 14.10 0.17 6.61
CA LEU A 176 15.15 0.51 5.68
C LEU A 176 15.47 -0.74 4.88
N GLY A 177 15.61 -0.60 3.58
CA GLY A 177 15.96 -1.70 2.70
C GLY A 177 16.94 -1.25 1.62
N ALA A 178 17.82 -2.17 1.24
CA ALA A 178 18.74 -2.01 0.13
C ALA A 178 18.85 -3.33 -0.62
N ALA A 179 18.86 -3.26 -1.95
CA ALA A 179 19.02 -4.42 -2.80
C ALA A 179 19.94 -4.10 -3.99
N THR A 180 20.24 -5.12 -4.77
CA THR A 180 21.04 -4.99 -5.99
C THR A 180 20.40 -4.01 -6.97
N TYR A 181 21.15 -3.57 -7.97
CA TYR A 181 20.74 -2.59 -8.99
C TYR A 181 20.36 -1.21 -8.42
N ASN A 182 21.01 -0.79 -7.33
CA ASN A 182 20.77 0.49 -6.66
C ASN A 182 19.31 0.65 -6.20
N ASN A 183 18.72 -0.40 -5.64
CA ASN A 183 17.40 -0.31 -5.05
C ASN A 183 17.52 0.06 -3.57
N TYR A 184 16.82 1.12 -3.17
CA TYR A 184 16.78 1.61 -1.79
C TYR A 184 15.35 1.95 -1.42
N ASN A 185 14.94 1.54 -0.23
CA ASN A 185 13.66 1.97 0.32
C ASN A 185 13.82 2.40 1.78
N ALA A 186 13.05 3.39 2.14
CA ALA A 186 12.97 3.89 3.51
C ALA A 186 11.53 4.25 3.83
N SER A 187 11.04 3.86 4.98
CA SER A 187 9.74 4.32 5.48
C SER A 187 9.77 4.53 6.98
N LEU A 188 9.12 5.58 7.41
CA LEU A 188 8.96 5.97 8.81
C LEU A 188 7.50 6.29 9.05
N THR A 189 6.87 5.64 10.02
CA THR A 189 5.50 5.95 10.44
C THR A 189 5.45 6.05 11.95
N HIS A 190 4.96 7.17 12.45
CA HIS A 190 4.75 7.43 13.86
C HIS A 190 3.27 7.44 14.18
N TYR A 191 2.89 6.77 15.28
CA TYR A 191 1.53 6.66 15.79
C TYR A 191 1.47 7.20 17.19
N HIS A 192 0.55 8.09 17.44
CA HIS A 192 0.41 8.72 18.74
C HIS A 192 -1.06 8.92 19.12
N ARG A 193 -1.40 8.50 20.33
CA ARG A 193 -2.69 8.74 20.96
C ARG A 193 -2.52 9.86 21.97
N ILE A 194 -3.11 11.01 21.70
CA ILE A 194 -3.05 12.18 22.58
C ILE A 194 -4.02 12.03 23.74
N SER A 195 -5.22 11.50 23.47
CA SER A 195 -6.27 11.31 24.47
C SER A 195 -7.16 10.12 24.11
N ASN A 196 -8.15 9.83 24.95
CA ASN A 196 -9.18 8.84 24.64
C ASN A 196 -10.06 9.23 23.45
N GLN A 197 -10.04 10.51 23.07
CA GLN A 197 -10.85 11.05 21.99
C GLN A 197 -10.05 11.35 20.71
N PHE A 198 -8.70 11.45 20.79
CA PHE A 198 -7.91 11.87 19.64
C PHE A 198 -6.61 11.10 19.50
N ALA A 199 -6.42 10.55 18.33
CA ALA A 199 -5.19 9.87 17.94
C ALA A 199 -4.84 10.19 16.48
N PHE A 200 -3.53 10.16 16.15
CA PHE A 200 -3.07 10.41 14.79
C PHE A 200 -1.89 9.51 14.41
N SER A 201 -1.68 9.35 13.14
CA SER A 201 -0.45 8.79 12.58
C SER A 201 0.08 9.66 11.45
N VAL A 202 1.41 9.71 11.35
CA VAL A 202 2.13 10.39 10.26
C VAL A 202 3.16 9.44 9.70
N GLY A 203 3.07 9.15 8.42
CA GLY A 203 3.98 8.28 7.70
C GLY A 203 4.65 8.99 6.54
N LEU A 204 5.92 8.66 6.30
CA LEU A 204 6.69 9.09 5.13
C LEU A 204 7.37 7.89 4.51
N PHE A 205 7.53 7.89 3.21
CA PHE A 205 8.29 6.85 2.51
C PHE A 205 9.09 7.43 1.36
N TYR A 206 10.16 6.73 1.04
CA TYR A 206 10.97 6.93 -0.14
C TYR A 206 11.35 5.58 -0.74
N ASP A 207 11.18 5.41 -2.05
CA ASP A 207 11.56 4.22 -2.79
C ASP A 207 12.35 4.65 -4.04
N HIS A 208 13.51 4.04 -4.24
CA HIS A 208 14.36 4.24 -5.40
C HIS A 208 14.72 2.92 -6.04
N LYS A 209 14.44 2.79 -7.34
CA LYS A 209 14.86 1.67 -8.18
C LYS A 209 15.81 2.17 -9.27
N GLY A 210 17.04 1.69 -9.25
CA GLY A 210 18.06 2.08 -10.21
C GLY A 210 17.89 1.43 -11.60
N GLY A 211 16.89 0.55 -11.76
CA GLY A 211 16.56 -0.13 -13.00
C GLY A 211 17.44 -1.33 -13.29
N PHE A 212 16.88 -2.27 -14.02
CA PHE A 212 17.54 -3.50 -14.47
C PHE A 212 17.81 -3.49 -15.96
N PHE A 213 16.85 -3.05 -16.76
CA PHE A 213 16.91 -3.08 -18.20
C PHE A 213 17.72 -1.92 -18.78
N LYS A 214 18.51 -2.21 -19.79
CA LYS A 214 19.37 -1.25 -20.46
C LYS A 214 18.85 -0.95 -21.85
N ASN A 215 18.79 0.32 -22.23
CA ASN A 215 18.50 0.73 -23.59
C ASN A 215 19.78 0.67 -24.41
N ASP A 216 19.81 -0.16 -25.42
CA ASP A 216 20.99 -0.36 -26.29
C ASP A 216 21.36 0.88 -27.11
N PHE A 217 20.38 1.75 -27.37
CA PHE A 217 20.61 2.99 -28.12
C PHE A 217 21.53 3.99 -27.39
N ASN A 218 21.29 4.17 -26.07
CA ASN A 218 22.00 5.20 -25.30
C ASN A 218 22.70 4.68 -24.04
N GLY A 219 22.66 3.38 -23.79
CA GLY A 219 23.29 2.72 -22.65
C GLY A 219 22.68 3.03 -21.29
N LYS A 220 21.60 3.81 -21.20
CA LYS A 220 20.95 4.17 -19.94
C LYS A 220 19.97 3.10 -19.48
N ARG A 221 19.78 2.98 -18.17
CA ARG A 221 18.72 2.15 -17.60
C ARG A 221 17.37 2.84 -17.77
N ILE A 222 16.34 2.08 -18.10
CA ILE A 222 15.05 2.63 -18.52
C ILE A 222 13.94 2.41 -17.50
N ASP A 223 14.00 1.34 -16.73
CA ASP A 223 13.01 0.97 -15.72
C ASP A 223 13.34 1.54 -14.33
N THR A 224 13.95 2.74 -14.32
CA THR A 224 14.21 3.47 -13.08
C THR A 224 12.92 3.97 -12.45
N ASP A 225 12.86 4.04 -11.13
CA ASP A 225 11.71 4.56 -10.41
C ASP A 225 12.17 5.34 -9.19
N ASN A 226 11.58 6.51 -8.97
CA ASN A 226 11.78 7.34 -7.80
C ASN A 226 10.42 7.74 -7.26
N GLU A 227 10.14 7.32 -6.05
CA GLU A 227 8.89 7.57 -5.38
C GLU A 227 9.14 8.16 -4.01
N PHE A 228 8.37 9.16 -3.66
CA PHE A 228 8.29 9.62 -2.30
C PHE A 228 6.87 10.03 -1.98
N GLY A 229 6.51 9.89 -0.74
CA GLY A 229 5.18 10.29 -0.31
C GLY A 229 5.03 10.28 1.18
N GLY A 230 3.83 10.62 1.60
CA GLY A 230 3.47 10.63 2.99
C GLY A 230 1.98 10.48 3.19
N ARG A 231 1.64 10.10 4.41
CA ARG A 231 0.28 9.91 4.86
C ARG A 231 0.09 10.52 6.23
N ILE A 232 -1.05 11.18 6.40
CA ILE A 232 -1.53 11.64 7.68
C ILE A 232 -2.91 11.03 7.89
N ARG A 233 -3.14 10.41 9.03
CA ARG A 233 -4.45 9.95 9.47
C ARG A 233 -4.72 10.50 10.85
N ALA A 234 -5.89 11.07 11.07
CA ALA A 234 -6.34 11.61 12.34
C ALA A 234 -7.73 11.05 12.66
N ILE A 235 -7.88 10.45 13.82
CA ILE A 235 -9.15 9.89 14.28
C ILE A 235 -9.59 10.70 15.50
N TYR A 236 -10.82 11.21 15.44
CA TYR A 236 -11.42 11.97 16.51
C TYR A 236 -12.77 11.39 16.92
N LEU A 237 -12.93 11.13 18.19
CA LEU A 237 -14.12 10.56 18.84
C LEU A 237 -14.74 11.64 19.76
N PRO A 238 -15.52 12.60 19.22
CA PRO A 238 -16.12 13.67 20.06
C PRO A 238 -17.09 13.14 21.09
N THR A 239 -17.78 12.05 20.78
CA THR A 239 -18.69 11.33 21.67
C THR A 239 -18.48 9.82 21.49
N GLU A 240 -19.06 9.00 22.37
CA GLU A 240 -19.00 7.52 22.25
C GLU A 240 -19.66 7.02 20.95
N ASN A 241 -20.59 7.78 20.40
CA ASN A 241 -21.40 7.40 19.26
C ASN A 241 -20.94 8.05 17.94
N LEU A 242 -19.92 8.91 17.95
CA LEU A 242 -19.47 9.64 16.76
C LEU A 242 -17.98 9.48 16.55
N LYS A 243 -17.60 9.00 15.38
CA LYS A 243 -16.21 8.90 14.94
C LYS A 243 -15.98 9.69 13.65
N LEU A 244 -14.95 10.49 13.65
CA LEU A 244 -14.41 11.19 12.50
C LEU A 244 -13.04 10.61 12.18
N ASP A 245 -12.85 10.09 10.98
CA ASP A 245 -11.57 9.51 10.52
C ASP A 245 -11.14 10.25 9.26
N PHE A 246 -10.17 11.13 9.42
CA PHE A 246 -9.63 11.97 8.35
C PHE A 246 -8.30 11.41 7.88
N THR A 247 -8.13 11.29 6.57
CA THR A 247 -6.90 10.80 5.95
C THR A 247 -6.50 11.68 4.77
N VAL A 248 -5.20 11.96 4.69
CA VAL A 248 -4.54 12.61 3.56
C VAL A 248 -3.37 11.74 3.12
N ASN A 249 -3.32 11.39 1.84
CA ASN A 249 -2.20 10.68 1.23
C ASN A 249 -1.66 11.53 0.08
N TYR A 250 -0.35 11.69 0.02
CA TYR A 250 0.35 12.28 -1.11
C TYR A 250 1.45 11.34 -1.59
N GLU A 251 1.55 11.16 -2.90
CA GLU A 251 2.61 10.38 -3.53
C GLU A 251 3.09 11.08 -4.81
N TYR A 252 4.39 11.23 -4.91
CA TYR A 252 5.06 11.60 -6.14
C TYR A 252 5.78 10.40 -6.71
N THR A 253 5.58 10.15 -8.01
CA THR A 253 6.25 9.10 -8.78
C THR A 253 6.94 9.72 -9.98
N ASN A 254 8.21 9.35 -10.19
CA ASN A 254 8.96 9.65 -11.39
C ASN A 254 9.60 8.35 -11.91
N GLN A 255 8.90 7.72 -12.83
CA GLN A 255 9.25 6.45 -13.43
C GLN A 255 9.91 6.65 -14.78
N GLY A 256 10.93 5.87 -15.09
CA GLY A 256 11.58 5.81 -16.39
C GLY A 256 10.70 5.19 -17.47
N GLY A 257 11.32 4.86 -18.59
CA GLY A 257 10.63 4.31 -19.75
C GLY A 257 10.10 2.89 -19.55
N TYR A 258 9.43 2.42 -20.57
CA TYR A 258 8.84 1.07 -20.60
C TYR A 258 9.88 0.07 -21.13
N PRO A 259 10.15 -1.03 -20.42
CA PRO A 259 11.12 -2.05 -20.84
C PRO A 259 10.53 -3.01 -21.88
N TYR A 260 10.02 -2.47 -23.00
CA TYR A 260 9.47 -3.28 -24.08
C TYR A 260 10.54 -3.63 -25.11
N ALA A 261 10.69 -4.91 -25.37
CA ALA A 261 11.57 -5.44 -26.37
C ALA A 261 10.80 -5.86 -27.63
N TYR A 262 11.41 -5.73 -28.78
CA TYR A 262 10.87 -6.23 -30.03
C TYR A 262 10.89 -7.76 -30.03
N THR A 263 9.78 -8.40 -30.37
CA THR A 263 9.62 -9.86 -30.26
C THR A 263 9.58 -10.60 -31.60
N GLY A 264 9.59 -9.92 -32.75
CA GLY A 264 9.54 -10.58 -34.04
C GLY A 264 8.92 -9.75 -35.15
N LYS A 265 8.51 -10.41 -36.21
CA LYS A 265 8.01 -9.79 -37.45
C LYS A 265 6.74 -8.96 -37.24
N VAL A 266 6.76 -7.74 -37.75
CA VAL A 266 5.56 -6.98 -38.02
C VAL A 266 5.16 -7.30 -39.45
N LYS A 267 3.87 -7.62 -39.67
CA LYS A 267 3.36 -7.97 -40.98
C LYS A 267 3.68 -6.87 -42.01
N GLY A 268 4.48 -7.19 -43.02
CA GLY A 268 4.90 -6.25 -44.09
C GLY A 268 6.23 -5.53 -43.88
N GLU A 269 6.92 -5.78 -42.77
CA GLU A 269 8.30 -5.30 -42.56
C GLU A 269 9.34 -6.41 -42.71
N GLU A 270 10.55 -6.01 -43.09
CA GLU A 270 11.71 -6.92 -43.13
C GLU A 270 12.01 -7.43 -41.70
N ASP A 271 12.55 -8.64 -41.64
CA ASP A 271 12.92 -9.27 -40.39
C ASP A 271 14.12 -8.54 -39.75
N ARG A 272 13.90 -7.89 -38.66
CA ARG A 272 14.95 -7.21 -37.86
C ARG A 272 15.46 -8.16 -36.78
N ALA A 273 16.01 -9.29 -37.19
CA ALA A 273 16.48 -10.35 -36.27
C ALA A 273 17.44 -9.81 -35.19
N ASP A 274 18.27 -8.83 -35.53
CA ASP A 274 19.24 -8.21 -34.61
C ASP A 274 18.60 -7.44 -33.45
N TYR A 275 17.31 -7.09 -33.55
CA TYR A 275 16.58 -6.32 -32.55
C TYR A 275 15.64 -7.21 -31.70
N ILE A 276 15.52 -8.50 -32.05
CA ILE A 276 14.66 -9.40 -31.26
C ILE A 276 15.21 -9.53 -29.83
N GLY A 277 14.34 -9.29 -28.85
CA GLY A 277 14.69 -9.34 -27.43
C GLY A 277 15.48 -8.14 -26.92
N ARG A 278 15.79 -7.16 -27.78
CA ARG A 278 16.54 -5.95 -27.44
C ARG A 278 15.58 -4.77 -27.18
N ILE A 279 16.00 -3.89 -26.28
CA ILE A 279 15.34 -2.64 -25.99
C ILE A 279 16.19 -1.53 -26.60
N SER A 280 15.72 -0.92 -27.69
CA SER A 280 16.45 0.13 -28.38
C SER A 280 15.48 1.19 -28.91
N TYR A 281 15.48 2.35 -28.26
CA TYR A 281 14.69 3.50 -28.71
C TYR A 281 15.42 4.82 -28.38
N ASP A 282 15.23 5.83 -29.21
CA ASP A 282 15.89 7.12 -29.15
C ASP A 282 15.13 8.12 -28.27
N ASN A 283 13.81 8.01 -28.22
CA ASN A 283 12.97 8.95 -27.48
C ASN A 283 13.01 8.71 -25.97
N ALA A 284 13.03 9.81 -25.22
CA ALA A 284 12.87 9.74 -23.78
C ALA A 284 11.44 9.32 -23.41
N CYS A 285 11.32 8.18 -22.77
CA CYS A 285 10.05 7.71 -22.22
C CYS A 285 10.08 7.87 -20.71
N GLY A 286 8.94 8.18 -20.13
CA GLY A 286 8.82 8.26 -18.67
C GLY A 286 7.39 8.54 -18.24
N TYR A 287 7.14 8.35 -16.98
CA TYR A 287 5.86 8.64 -16.33
C TYR A 287 6.08 9.42 -15.05
N LYS A 288 5.42 10.55 -14.92
CA LYS A 288 5.43 11.36 -13.71
C LYS A 288 4.01 11.53 -13.20
N ARG A 289 3.84 11.37 -11.90
CA ARG A 289 2.54 11.48 -11.25
C ARG A 289 2.65 12.20 -9.91
N ASN A 290 1.71 13.10 -9.66
CA ASN A 290 1.38 13.59 -8.33
C ASN A 290 0.00 13.03 -7.98
N LEU A 291 -0.09 12.23 -6.95
CA LEU A 291 -1.33 11.65 -6.46
C LEU A 291 -1.64 12.26 -5.10
N LEU A 292 -2.74 12.98 -5.00
CA LEU A 292 -3.30 13.44 -3.75
C LEU A 292 -4.65 12.73 -3.55
N ASN A 293 -4.79 12.02 -2.44
CA ASN A 293 -6.04 11.41 -2.02
C ASN A 293 -6.37 11.88 -0.62
N THR A 294 -7.58 12.40 -0.44
CA THR A 294 -8.09 12.87 0.84
C THR A 294 -9.45 12.26 1.09
N GLY A 295 -9.74 11.93 2.34
CA GLY A 295 -11.02 11.37 2.72
C GLY A 295 -11.38 11.71 4.16
N LEU A 296 -12.67 11.83 4.40
CA LEU A 296 -13.27 11.94 5.71
C LEU A 296 -14.37 10.90 5.84
N ASN A 297 -14.18 9.94 6.73
CA ASN A 297 -15.21 9.01 7.12
C ASN A 297 -15.89 9.52 8.39
N LEU A 298 -17.21 9.58 8.36
CA LEU A 298 -18.05 9.93 9.49
C LEU A 298 -18.88 8.70 9.83
N GLU A 299 -18.72 8.17 11.03
CA GLU A 299 -19.48 7.05 11.54
C GLU A 299 -20.29 7.53 12.76
N TYR A 300 -21.61 7.35 12.70
CA TYR A 300 -22.51 7.69 13.81
C TYR A 300 -23.35 6.48 14.18
N GLN A 301 -23.26 6.08 15.42
CA GLN A 301 -24.03 4.98 16.01
C GLN A 301 -25.23 5.53 16.78
N ALA A 302 -26.43 5.33 16.26
CA ALA A 302 -27.65 5.68 16.97
C ALA A 302 -28.11 4.51 17.83
N ASP A 303 -28.68 4.81 19.00
CA ASP A 303 -29.07 3.81 20.01
C ASP A 303 -30.12 2.79 19.50
N ASN A 304 -30.86 3.11 18.46
CA ASN A 304 -31.96 2.30 17.91
C ASN A 304 -31.76 1.84 16.45
N PHE A 305 -30.58 2.04 15.86
CA PHE A 305 -30.29 1.58 14.50
C PHE A 305 -29.01 0.72 14.51
N ILE A 306 -29.16 -0.51 14.07
CA ILE A 306 -28.05 -1.45 13.79
C ILE A 306 -27.81 -1.51 12.28
#